data_fd4327d70a33c26a5ad79b04f9d4db03
#
_entry.id   fd4327d70a33c26a5ad79b04f9d4db03
#
_cell.length_a   1.000
_cell.length_b   1.000
_cell.length_c   1.000
_cell.angle_alpha   90.00
_cell.angle_beta   90.00
_cell.angle_gamma   90.00
#
_symmetry.space_group_name_H-M   'P 1'
#
loop_
_entity.id
_entity.type
_entity.pdbx_description
1 polymer ?
#
loop_
_entity_poly.entity_id
_entity_poly.type
_entity_poly.pdbx_seq_one_letter_code
_entity_poly.pdbx_strand_id
1 'polypeptide(L)'
;MTTQTSRRIAVYGAYGHTGRFVVTELLRRGFVPVACGRDAAALEALATATGAEVHTASADDAAALDAAFAGTAAVLHCAGPFLDTAKPVLDAALRARIHYLDVAAEQRSVADTLARDAEARAAGVTVVPAMAFYGGLADLLATAALDGATDADAIDVAVALDGWHPTRGTRLTGDRNHYPRTYIEHGETRTLPDPAPVRETDFPAPFGRQETVLLTLTEAVVIPHHLACRNLHAWMNLAPLRDLRDPATPPPVGVDDSGRSAQRFVIDVRVRRGRHTGRATASGHDIYAVTAPLLVEALQRILDGRVLGCGVLAPGQAFDARDFLAALAAAGVVVAFEADEEKEMA
;
A
#
# COMPACT_ATOMS: atom_id res chain seq x y z
N MET A 1 -5.43 9.15 -34.21
CA MET A 1 -6.55 9.38 -33.28
C MET A 1 -6.03 8.98 -31.91
N THR A 2 -5.72 9.93 -31.04
CA THR A 2 -5.40 9.67 -29.64
C THR A 2 -6.66 9.14 -28.96
N THR A 3 -6.70 7.86 -28.64
CA THR A 3 -7.75 7.26 -27.81
C THR A 3 -7.72 7.98 -26.47
N GLN A 4 -8.74 8.78 -26.20
CA GLN A 4 -8.91 9.41 -24.90
C GLN A 4 -9.00 8.29 -23.85
N THR A 5 -8.00 8.19 -22.99
CA THR A 5 -7.98 7.19 -21.92
C THR A 5 -9.22 7.36 -21.05
N SER A 6 -9.94 6.29 -20.79
CA SER A 6 -11.15 6.34 -19.97
C SER A 6 -10.82 6.89 -18.59
N ARG A 7 -11.58 7.85 -18.11
CA ARG A 7 -11.46 8.39 -16.74
C ARG A 7 -12.33 7.62 -15.73
N ARG A 8 -13.05 6.58 -16.18
CA ARG A 8 -13.87 5.72 -15.33
C ARG A 8 -12.97 4.71 -14.62
N ILE A 9 -13.03 4.68 -13.31
CA ILE A 9 -12.17 3.85 -12.46
C ILE A 9 -13.05 3.03 -11.52
N ALA A 10 -12.96 1.70 -11.61
CA ALA A 10 -13.64 0.83 -10.67
C ALA A 10 -12.96 0.88 -9.31
N VAL A 11 -13.73 0.98 -8.23
CA VAL A 11 -13.26 0.87 -6.85
C VAL A 11 -13.96 -0.33 -6.21
N TYR A 12 -13.27 -1.46 -6.12
CA TYR A 12 -13.83 -2.64 -5.49
C TYR A 12 -13.65 -2.58 -3.96
N GLY A 13 -14.76 -2.63 -3.21
CA GLY A 13 -14.77 -2.33 -1.78
C GLY A 13 -14.94 -0.83 -1.48
N ALA A 14 -15.61 -0.10 -2.37
CA ALA A 14 -15.76 1.35 -2.33
C ALA A 14 -16.42 1.91 -1.04
N TYR A 15 -17.36 1.19 -0.43
CA TYR A 15 -18.01 1.59 0.81
C TYR A 15 -17.21 1.23 2.08
N GLY A 16 -16.10 0.49 1.94
CA GLY A 16 -15.17 0.23 3.04
C GLY A 16 -14.48 1.49 3.54
N HIS A 17 -13.84 1.44 4.71
CA HIS A 17 -13.19 2.61 5.31
C HIS A 17 -12.17 3.25 4.36
N THR A 18 -11.20 2.49 3.84
CA THR A 18 -10.21 2.98 2.86
C THR A 18 -10.86 3.31 1.51
N GLY A 19 -11.81 2.48 1.05
CA GLY A 19 -12.48 2.68 -0.24
C GLY A 19 -13.21 4.02 -0.36
N ARG A 20 -13.80 4.52 0.72
CA ARG A 20 -14.44 5.86 0.76
C ARG A 20 -13.43 6.98 0.52
N PHE A 21 -12.26 6.91 1.13
CA PHE A 21 -11.18 7.88 0.88
C PHE A 21 -10.70 7.81 -0.59
N VAL A 22 -10.61 6.61 -1.15
CA VAL A 22 -10.23 6.41 -2.56
C VAL A 22 -11.26 7.01 -3.52
N VAL A 23 -12.56 6.78 -3.28
CA VAL A 23 -13.64 7.41 -4.08
C VAL A 23 -13.55 8.93 -4.01
N THR A 24 -13.38 9.50 -2.82
CA THR A 24 -13.25 10.95 -2.62
C THR A 24 -12.01 11.49 -3.34
N GLU A 25 -10.87 10.83 -3.24
CA GLU A 25 -9.63 11.26 -3.91
C GLU A 25 -9.74 11.19 -5.44
N LEU A 26 -10.39 10.16 -5.99
CA LEU A 26 -10.69 10.06 -7.42
C LEU A 26 -11.55 11.24 -7.91
N LEU A 27 -12.64 11.55 -7.20
CA LEU A 27 -13.50 12.69 -7.51
C LEU A 27 -12.71 14.02 -7.46
N ARG A 28 -11.89 14.21 -6.44
CA ARG A 28 -11.05 15.40 -6.28
C ARG A 28 -10.09 15.59 -7.46
N ARG A 29 -9.58 14.49 -8.04
CA ARG A 29 -8.69 14.51 -9.23
C ARG A 29 -9.47 14.49 -10.56
N GLY A 30 -10.80 14.57 -10.54
CA GLY A 30 -11.65 14.62 -11.72
C GLY A 30 -11.79 13.28 -12.45
N PHE A 31 -11.55 12.15 -11.78
CA PHE A 31 -11.93 10.83 -12.27
C PHE A 31 -13.41 10.56 -12.03
N VAL A 32 -13.93 9.54 -12.70
CA VAL A 32 -15.31 9.07 -12.54
C VAL A 32 -15.26 7.71 -11.82
N PRO A 33 -15.46 7.67 -10.49
CA PRO A 33 -15.44 6.41 -9.77
C PRO A 33 -16.67 5.56 -10.09
N VAL A 34 -16.45 4.26 -10.32
CA VAL A 34 -17.47 3.23 -10.39
C VAL A 34 -17.35 2.41 -9.11
N ALA A 35 -18.25 2.65 -8.17
CA ALA A 35 -18.20 2.03 -6.84
C ALA A 35 -18.73 0.59 -6.90
N CYS A 36 -17.88 -0.38 -6.54
CA CYS A 36 -18.18 -1.80 -6.63
C CYS A 36 -18.06 -2.49 -5.26
N GLY A 37 -18.87 -3.51 -5.04
CA GLY A 37 -18.87 -4.32 -3.83
C GLY A 37 -20.12 -5.18 -3.69
N ARG A 38 -20.19 -6.00 -2.65
CA ARG A 38 -21.26 -7.00 -2.48
C ARG A 38 -22.53 -6.47 -1.79
N ASP A 39 -22.45 -5.37 -1.07
CA ASP A 39 -23.54 -4.80 -0.29
C ASP A 39 -24.20 -3.65 -1.07
N ALA A 40 -25.36 -3.94 -1.68
CA ALA A 40 -26.10 -2.99 -2.49
C ALA A 40 -26.57 -1.77 -1.70
N ALA A 41 -27.02 -1.95 -0.44
CA ALA A 41 -27.50 -0.84 0.38
C ALA A 41 -26.35 0.10 0.77
N ALA A 42 -25.17 -0.42 1.09
CA ALA A 42 -24.00 0.37 1.39
C ALA A 42 -23.47 1.12 0.14
N LEU A 43 -23.57 0.52 -1.05
CA LEU A 43 -23.25 1.17 -2.32
C LEU A 43 -24.21 2.31 -2.63
N GLU A 44 -25.51 2.11 -2.45
CA GLU A 44 -26.52 3.14 -2.69
C GLU A 44 -26.34 4.35 -1.75
N ALA A 45 -26.04 4.08 -0.47
CA ALA A 45 -25.71 5.14 0.48
C ALA A 45 -24.46 5.94 0.05
N LEU A 46 -23.43 5.26 -0.48
CA LEU A 46 -22.25 5.92 -1.04
C LEU A 46 -22.58 6.74 -2.28
N ALA A 47 -23.40 6.18 -3.21
CA ALA A 47 -23.86 6.88 -4.40
C ALA A 47 -24.61 8.16 -4.06
N THR A 48 -25.52 8.11 -3.08
CA THR A 48 -26.26 9.28 -2.60
C THR A 48 -25.31 10.36 -2.07
N ALA A 49 -24.25 9.99 -1.37
CA ALA A 49 -23.30 10.93 -0.78
C ALA A 49 -22.30 11.52 -1.80
N THR A 50 -21.99 10.79 -2.88
CA THR A 50 -20.86 11.11 -3.77
C THR A 50 -21.26 11.32 -5.23
N GLY A 51 -22.44 10.87 -5.64
CA GLY A 51 -22.86 10.82 -7.05
C GLY A 51 -22.15 9.74 -7.87
N ALA A 52 -21.41 8.83 -7.24
CA ALA A 52 -20.71 7.76 -7.95
C ALA A 52 -21.69 6.75 -8.55
N GLU A 53 -21.35 6.22 -9.73
CA GLU A 53 -22.03 5.07 -10.31
C GLU A 53 -21.76 3.83 -9.44
N VAL A 54 -22.74 2.93 -9.31
CA VAL A 54 -22.63 1.75 -8.46
C VAL A 54 -22.90 0.45 -9.20
N HIS A 55 -22.13 -0.59 -8.87
CA HIS A 55 -22.32 -1.95 -9.33
C HIS A 55 -22.20 -2.95 -8.18
N THR A 56 -23.27 -3.71 -7.94
CA THR A 56 -23.20 -4.80 -6.97
C THR A 56 -22.49 -6.00 -7.60
N ALA A 57 -21.34 -6.38 -7.03
CA ALA A 57 -20.56 -7.54 -7.45
C ALA A 57 -19.91 -8.22 -6.26
N SER A 58 -20.12 -9.53 -6.10
CA SER A 58 -19.38 -10.34 -5.14
C SER A 58 -18.09 -10.86 -5.78
N ALA A 59 -17.04 -11.10 -4.99
CA ALA A 59 -15.76 -11.60 -5.51
C ALA A 59 -15.87 -13.02 -6.10
N ASP A 60 -16.85 -13.79 -5.69
CA ASP A 60 -17.16 -15.14 -6.19
C ASP A 60 -18.06 -15.16 -7.43
N ASP A 61 -18.56 -14.00 -7.89
CA ASP A 61 -19.37 -13.85 -9.10
C ASP A 61 -18.55 -13.18 -10.22
N ALA A 62 -17.94 -14.01 -11.06
CA ALA A 62 -17.09 -13.55 -12.15
C ALA A 62 -17.86 -12.70 -13.18
N ALA A 63 -19.14 -13.04 -13.46
CA ALA A 63 -19.96 -12.30 -14.42
C ALA A 63 -20.32 -10.90 -13.88
N ALA A 64 -20.66 -10.80 -12.58
CA ALA A 64 -20.90 -9.51 -11.94
C ALA A 64 -19.65 -8.63 -11.90
N LEU A 65 -18.46 -9.21 -11.65
CA LEU A 65 -17.18 -8.48 -11.71
C LEU A 65 -16.89 -7.99 -13.13
N ASP A 66 -17.08 -8.82 -14.16
CA ASP A 66 -16.88 -8.44 -15.56
C ASP A 66 -17.81 -7.29 -15.97
N ALA A 67 -19.07 -7.34 -15.54
CA ALA A 67 -20.04 -6.25 -15.78
C ALA A 67 -19.64 -4.96 -15.05
N ALA A 68 -19.19 -5.06 -13.79
CA ALA A 68 -18.77 -3.91 -12.99
C ALA A 68 -17.51 -3.21 -13.53
N PHE A 69 -16.61 -3.96 -14.20
CA PHE A 69 -15.36 -3.42 -14.75
C PHE A 69 -15.48 -2.99 -16.21
N ALA A 70 -16.60 -3.25 -16.85
CA ALA A 70 -16.80 -2.90 -18.25
C ALA A 70 -16.65 -1.39 -18.51
N GLY A 71 -15.79 -1.01 -19.47
CA GLY A 71 -15.54 0.37 -19.86
C GLY A 71 -14.76 1.21 -18.83
N THR A 72 -14.19 0.61 -17.81
CA THR A 72 -13.25 1.28 -16.89
C THR A 72 -11.80 1.16 -17.40
N ALA A 73 -10.91 2.05 -16.97
CA ALA A 73 -9.48 2.00 -17.31
C ALA A 73 -8.66 1.18 -16.31
N ALA A 74 -9.14 1.09 -15.07
CA ALA A 74 -8.48 0.38 -14.00
C ALA A 74 -9.47 -0.04 -12.92
N VAL A 75 -9.06 -1.00 -12.08
CA VAL A 75 -9.69 -1.30 -10.79
C VAL A 75 -8.72 -0.99 -9.65
N LEU A 76 -9.21 -0.24 -8.66
CA LEU A 76 -8.57 -0.01 -7.36
C LEU A 76 -9.24 -0.92 -6.34
N HIS A 77 -8.50 -1.94 -5.90
CA HIS A 77 -9.04 -2.98 -5.04
C HIS A 77 -8.78 -2.68 -3.56
N CYS A 78 -9.86 -2.37 -2.82
CA CYS A 78 -9.85 -1.97 -1.41
C CYS A 78 -10.63 -2.94 -0.49
N ALA A 79 -11.01 -4.13 -0.97
CA ALA A 79 -11.86 -5.06 -0.23
C ALA A 79 -11.08 -6.26 0.32
N GLY A 80 -10.56 -6.15 1.54
CA GLY A 80 -10.01 -7.31 2.26
C GLY A 80 -11.09 -8.26 2.81
N PRO A 81 -10.71 -9.48 3.23
CA PRO A 81 -9.37 -10.08 3.21
C PRO A 81 -8.86 -10.37 1.79
N PHE A 82 -7.66 -9.93 1.46
CA PHE A 82 -7.10 -10.08 0.10
C PHE A 82 -6.75 -11.54 -0.23
N LEU A 83 -6.52 -12.37 0.75
CA LEU A 83 -6.38 -13.82 0.57
C LEU A 83 -7.61 -14.45 -0.13
N ASP A 84 -8.79 -13.87 0.03
CA ASP A 84 -10.02 -14.36 -0.56
C ASP A 84 -10.42 -13.58 -1.82
N THR A 85 -10.05 -12.30 -1.93
CA THR A 85 -10.60 -11.39 -2.94
C THR A 85 -9.60 -10.97 -4.02
N ALA A 86 -8.28 -10.99 -3.76
CA ALA A 86 -7.29 -10.50 -4.72
C ALA A 86 -7.31 -11.28 -6.04
N LYS A 87 -7.28 -12.62 -5.97
CA LYS A 87 -7.27 -13.46 -7.18
C LYS A 87 -8.50 -13.24 -8.07
N PRO A 88 -9.77 -13.36 -7.61
CA PRO A 88 -10.92 -13.20 -8.49
C PRO A 88 -11.05 -11.79 -9.06
N VAL A 89 -10.70 -10.74 -8.29
CA VAL A 89 -10.74 -9.35 -8.78
C VAL A 89 -9.64 -9.10 -9.82
N LEU A 90 -8.42 -9.62 -9.61
CA LEU A 90 -7.35 -9.57 -10.59
C LEU A 90 -7.71 -10.35 -11.86
N ASP A 91 -8.28 -11.56 -11.74
CA ASP A 91 -8.73 -12.34 -12.88
C ASP A 91 -9.72 -11.57 -13.76
N ALA A 92 -10.68 -10.88 -13.14
CA ALA A 92 -11.63 -10.03 -13.84
C ALA A 92 -10.94 -8.81 -14.51
N ALA A 93 -9.99 -8.18 -13.84
CA ALA A 93 -9.20 -7.09 -14.42
C ALA A 93 -8.39 -7.54 -15.65
N LEU A 94 -7.76 -8.72 -15.59
CA LEU A 94 -7.01 -9.28 -16.70
C LEU A 94 -7.93 -9.64 -17.89
N ARG A 95 -9.12 -10.21 -17.64
CA ARG A 95 -10.12 -10.45 -18.70
C ARG A 95 -10.60 -9.17 -19.35
N ALA A 96 -10.86 -8.13 -18.55
CA ALA A 96 -11.27 -6.82 -19.02
C ALA A 96 -10.12 -6.03 -19.67
N ARG A 97 -8.86 -6.48 -19.52
CA ARG A 97 -7.64 -5.78 -19.97
C ARG A 97 -7.52 -4.37 -19.40
N ILE A 98 -7.78 -4.23 -18.10
CA ILE A 98 -7.66 -2.97 -17.35
C ILE A 98 -6.53 -3.08 -16.32
N HIS A 99 -5.97 -1.94 -15.92
CA HIS A 99 -4.95 -1.91 -14.87
C HIS A 99 -5.53 -2.33 -13.52
N TYR A 100 -4.68 -2.91 -12.66
CA TYR A 100 -5.06 -3.34 -11.32
C TYR A 100 -4.09 -2.79 -10.29
N LEU A 101 -4.64 -2.20 -9.24
CA LEU A 101 -3.88 -1.78 -8.07
C LEU A 101 -4.64 -2.22 -6.81
N ASP A 102 -3.93 -2.64 -5.77
CA ASP A 102 -4.55 -3.01 -4.51
C ASP A 102 -3.84 -2.44 -3.28
N VAL A 103 -4.50 -2.54 -2.14
CA VAL A 103 -4.01 -2.08 -0.84
C VAL A 103 -3.76 -3.24 0.13
N ALA A 104 -3.40 -4.41 -0.38
CA ALA A 104 -3.17 -5.61 0.41
C ALA A 104 -2.04 -5.42 1.44
N ALA A 105 -2.25 -5.96 2.64
CA ALA A 105 -1.26 -6.03 3.71
C ALA A 105 -0.84 -7.48 4.06
N GLU A 106 -1.37 -8.47 3.34
CA GLU A 106 -1.08 -9.89 3.52
C GLU A 106 0.04 -10.34 2.57
N GLN A 107 1.20 -10.72 3.13
CA GLN A 107 2.37 -11.14 2.35
C GLN A 107 2.05 -12.21 1.31
N ARG A 108 1.25 -13.22 1.69
CA ARG A 108 0.89 -14.32 0.81
C ARG A 108 0.08 -13.85 -0.41
N SER A 109 -0.93 -13.00 -0.20
CA SER A 109 -1.75 -12.46 -1.28
C SER A 109 -0.93 -11.64 -2.26
N VAL A 110 0.01 -10.81 -1.75
CA VAL A 110 0.91 -10.01 -2.57
C VAL A 110 1.88 -10.89 -3.36
N ALA A 111 2.47 -11.90 -2.73
CA ALA A 111 3.35 -12.86 -3.42
C ALA A 111 2.62 -13.61 -4.56
N ASP A 112 1.38 -14.05 -4.30
CA ASP A 112 0.55 -14.70 -5.31
C ASP A 112 0.21 -13.75 -6.48
N THR A 113 0.00 -12.45 -6.20
CA THR A 113 -0.22 -11.42 -7.24
C THR A 113 1.05 -11.17 -8.06
N LEU A 114 2.21 -11.04 -7.41
CA LEU A 114 3.51 -10.83 -8.08
C LEU A 114 3.86 -11.98 -9.02
N ALA A 115 3.46 -13.20 -8.71
CA ALA A 115 3.67 -14.36 -9.55
C ALA A 115 2.88 -14.35 -10.89
N ARG A 116 1.93 -13.39 -11.07
CA ARG A 116 1.06 -13.27 -12.24
C ARG A 116 1.62 -12.38 -13.37
N ASP A 117 2.94 -12.07 -13.36
CA ASP A 117 3.56 -11.13 -14.31
C ASP A 117 3.34 -11.53 -15.78
N ALA A 118 3.50 -12.79 -16.12
CA ALA A 118 3.30 -13.28 -17.50
C ALA A 118 1.88 -13.02 -18.00
N GLU A 119 0.86 -13.20 -17.15
CA GLU A 119 -0.54 -12.98 -17.51
C GLU A 119 -0.85 -11.47 -17.66
N ALA A 120 -0.31 -10.63 -16.77
CA ALA A 120 -0.46 -9.19 -16.87
C ALA A 120 0.19 -8.63 -18.14
N ARG A 121 1.40 -9.10 -18.48
CA ARG A 121 2.07 -8.76 -19.75
C ARG A 121 1.28 -9.21 -20.97
N ALA A 122 0.74 -10.42 -20.96
CA ALA A 122 -0.09 -10.93 -22.05
C ALA A 122 -1.39 -10.11 -22.22
N ALA A 123 -1.96 -9.62 -21.12
CA ALA A 123 -3.12 -8.71 -21.14
C ALA A 123 -2.77 -7.27 -21.56
N GLY A 124 -1.47 -6.89 -21.54
CA GLY A 124 -1.00 -5.54 -21.84
C GLY A 124 -1.33 -4.52 -20.76
N VAL A 125 -1.38 -4.96 -19.50
CA VAL A 125 -1.76 -4.12 -18.35
C VAL A 125 -0.64 -4.02 -17.31
N THR A 126 -0.72 -2.99 -16.48
CA THR A 126 0.11 -2.83 -15.29
C THR A 126 -0.69 -3.25 -14.06
N VAL A 127 -0.06 -4.06 -13.21
CA VAL A 127 -0.58 -4.54 -11.93
C VAL A 127 0.38 -4.09 -10.83
N VAL A 128 -0.12 -3.38 -9.83
CA VAL A 128 0.69 -2.90 -8.69
C VAL A 128 0.02 -3.32 -7.38
N PRO A 129 0.46 -4.44 -6.77
CA PRO A 129 -0.07 -4.88 -5.48
C PRO A 129 0.50 -4.04 -4.33
N ALA A 130 -0.17 -4.07 -3.19
CA ALA A 130 0.25 -3.45 -1.94
C ALA A 130 0.58 -1.95 -2.06
N MET A 131 -0.10 -1.21 -2.96
CA MET A 131 0.08 0.24 -3.11
C MET A 131 -0.60 1.00 -1.96
N ALA A 132 -0.11 0.79 -0.74
CA ALA A 132 -0.67 1.23 0.52
C ALA A 132 0.41 1.71 1.49
N PHE A 133 -0.02 2.10 2.70
CA PHE A 133 0.86 2.62 3.75
C PHE A 133 2.04 1.69 4.07
N TYR A 134 1.79 0.40 4.33
CA TYR A 134 2.87 -0.52 4.73
C TYR A 134 3.75 -0.95 3.55
N GLY A 135 3.20 -1.50 2.50
CA GLY A 135 3.96 -1.97 1.34
C GLY A 135 4.48 -0.81 0.50
N GLY A 136 3.57 -0.08 -0.14
CA GLY A 136 3.91 0.90 -1.17
C GLY A 136 4.74 2.08 -0.68
N LEU A 137 4.38 2.69 0.45
CA LEU A 137 5.12 3.84 0.97
C LEU A 137 6.51 3.41 1.46
N ALA A 138 6.64 2.27 2.15
CA ALA A 138 7.92 1.76 2.61
C ALA A 138 8.85 1.40 1.44
N ASP A 139 8.33 0.79 0.38
CA ASP A 139 9.09 0.41 -0.82
C ASP A 139 9.58 1.65 -1.59
N LEU A 140 8.72 2.65 -1.78
CA LEU A 140 9.11 3.93 -2.38
C LEU A 140 10.21 4.64 -1.58
N LEU A 141 10.11 4.64 -0.23
CA LEU A 141 11.13 5.23 0.64
C LEU A 141 12.46 4.47 0.54
N ALA A 142 12.44 3.13 0.53
CA ALA A 142 13.64 2.31 0.38
C ALA A 142 14.32 2.54 -0.97
N THR A 143 13.54 2.57 -2.04
CA THR A 143 14.03 2.84 -3.40
C THR A 143 14.65 4.23 -3.50
N ALA A 144 13.99 5.24 -2.93
CA ALA A 144 14.50 6.62 -2.94
C ALA A 144 15.76 6.80 -2.09
N ALA A 145 15.88 6.08 -0.96
CA ALA A 145 17.04 6.12 -0.08
C ALA A 145 18.28 5.44 -0.70
N LEU A 146 18.08 4.46 -1.59
CA LEU A 146 19.15 3.79 -2.34
C LEU A 146 19.70 4.62 -3.51
N ASP A 147 19.05 5.72 -3.87
CA ASP A 147 19.50 6.70 -4.85
C ASP A 147 19.98 6.09 -6.19
N GLY A 148 19.15 5.20 -6.73
CA GLY A 148 19.41 4.52 -8.01
C GLY A 148 20.17 3.18 -7.91
N ALA A 149 20.66 2.79 -6.73
CA ALA A 149 21.19 1.45 -6.54
C ALA A 149 20.04 0.42 -6.43
N THR A 150 20.31 -0.80 -6.92
CA THR A 150 19.34 -1.89 -6.95
C THR A 150 19.68 -3.02 -5.99
N ASP A 151 20.72 -2.82 -5.16
CA ASP A 151 21.18 -3.77 -4.15
C ASP A 151 21.48 -3.06 -2.81
N ALA A 152 21.35 -3.79 -1.72
CA ALA A 152 21.67 -3.31 -0.37
C ALA A 152 22.20 -4.44 0.53
N ASP A 153 23.12 -4.13 1.44
CA ASP A 153 23.49 -5.04 2.52
C ASP A 153 22.40 -5.14 3.58
N ALA A 154 21.73 -4.03 3.83
CA ALA A 154 20.61 -4.00 4.78
C ALA A 154 19.59 -2.91 4.42
N ILE A 155 18.34 -3.25 4.62
CA ILE A 155 17.20 -2.32 4.58
C ILE A 155 16.45 -2.51 5.90
N ASP A 156 16.38 -1.46 6.70
CA ASP A 156 15.60 -1.40 7.94
C ASP A 156 14.41 -0.46 7.76
N VAL A 157 13.21 -0.99 7.92
CA VAL A 157 11.96 -0.22 7.92
C VAL A 157 11.48 -0.14 9.37
N ALA A 158 11.28 1.05 9.91
CA ALA A 158 10.71 1.23 11.24
C ALA A 158 9.44 2.06 11.16
N VAL A 159 8.37 1.58 11.78
CA VAL A 159 7.06 2.25 11.80
C VAL A 159 6.70 2.59 13.24
N ALA A 160 6.34 3.84 13.50
CA ALA A 160 5.70 4.23 14.76
C ALA A 160 4.33 4.87 14.48
N LEU A 161 3.36 4.43 15.24
CA LEU A 161 2.02 4.99 15.31
C LEU A 161 1.74 5.40 16.76
N ASP A 162 0.99 6.47 16.97
CA ASP A 162 0.56 6.88 18.33
C ASP A 162 -0.66 6.10 18.85
N GLY A 163 -1.26 5.24 18.02
CA GLY A 163 -2.30 4.28 18.32
C GLY A 163 -2.77 3.57 17.05
N TRP A 164 -3.49 2.48 17.18
CA TRP A 164 -4.10 1.80 16.04
C TRP A 164 -5.55 1.44 16.33
N HIS A 165 -6.45 2.22 15.77
CA HIS A 165 -7.88 1.94 15.78
C HIS A 165 -8.22 1.08 14.56
N PRO A 166 -8.34 -0.25 14.71
CA PRO A 166 -8.51 -1.15 13.56
C PRO A 166 -9.91 -1.01 12.97
N THR A 167 -9.96 -0.93 11.63
CA THR A 167 -11.24 -1.02 10.91
C THR A 167 -11.79 -2.45 11.00
N ARG A 168 -13.08 -2.62 10.67
CA ARG A 168 -13.66 -3.96 10.51
C ARG A 168 -12.86 -4.81 9.49
N GLY A 169 -12.41 -4.20 8.38
CA GLY A 169 -11.57 -4.87 7.39
C GLY A 169 -10.26 -5.35 7.98
N THR A 170 -9.57 -4.51 8.76
CA THR A 170 -8.31 -4.88 9.45
C THR A 170 -8.50 -6.09 10.37
N ARG A 171 -9.57 -6.12 11.15
CA ARG A 171 -9.86 -7.27 12.03
C ARG A 171 -10.12 -8.54 11.24
N LEU A 172 -10.99 -8.49 10.21
CA LEU A 172 -11.27 -9.63 9.35
C LEU A 172 -10.02 -10.17 8.64
N THR A 173 -9.15 -9.28 8.19
CA THR A 173 -7.85 -9.65 7.61
C THR A 173 -6.97 -10.35 8.63
N GLY A 174 -6.90 -9.84 9.86
CA GLY A 174 -6.14 -10.47 10.96
C GLY A 174 -6.68 -11.86 11.31
N ASP A 175 -7.99 -12.00 11.41
CA ASP A 175 -8.66 -13.28 11.71
C ASP A 175 -8.48 -14.32 10.60
N ARG A 176 -8.35 -13.88 9.35
CA ARG A 176 -8.21 -14.74 8.17
C ARG A 176 -6.77 -15.12 7.85
N ASN A 177 -5.80 -14.27 8.23
CA ASN A 177 -4.40 -14.44 7.85
C ASN A 177 -3.64 -15.30 8.88
N HIS A 178 -3.55 -16.60 8.63
CA HIS A 178 -2.80 -17.56 9.44
C HIS A 178 -1.44 -17.95 8.83
N TYR A 179 -1.04 -17.32 7.73
CA TYR A 179 0.26 -17.58 7.11
C TYR A 179 1.40 -17.01 7.95
N PRO A 180 2.50 -17.75 8.11
CA PRO A 180 3.71 -17.23 8.77
C PRO A 180 4.22 -15.99 8.03
N ARG A 181 4.57 -14.95 8.80
CA ARG A 181 5.26 -13.80 8.24
C ARG A 181 6.73 -14.14 7.99
N THR A 182 7.27 -13.54 6.95
CA THR A 182 8.66 -13.75 6.55
C THR A 182 9.42 -12.42 6.52
N TYR A 183 10.75 -12.51 6.63
CA TYR A 183 11.72 -11.42 6.48
C TYR A 183 12.97 -11.95 5.76
N ILE A 184 13.90 -11.08 5.39
CA ILE A 184 15.16 -11.52 4.76
C ILE A 184 16.31 -11.39 5.75
N GLU A 185 17.07 -12.46 5.88
CA GLU A 185 18.28 -12.49 6.72
C GLU A 185 19.38 -13.31 6.04
N HIS A 186 20.55 -12.72 5.90
CA HIS A 186 21.70 -13.31 5.22
C HIS A 186 21.42 -13.74 3.76
N GLY A 187 20.51 -13.03 3.07
CA GLY A 187 20.10 -13.32 1.70
C GLY A 187 19.05 -14.42 1.57
N GLU A 188 18.54 -14.93 2.70
CA GLU A 188 17.53 -15.99 2.71
C GLU A 188 16.22 -15.51 3.32
N THR A 189 15.11 -15.99 2.77
CA THR A 189 13.78 -15.79 3.37
C THR A 189 13.67 -16.64 4.62
N ARG A 190 13.41 -15.99 5.76
CA ARG A 190 13.22 -16.62 7.08
C ARG A 190 11.79 -16.38 7.57
N THR A 191 11.26 -17.36 8.29
CA THR A 191 10.02 -17.16 9.05
C THR A 191 10.28 -16.31 10.28
N LEU A 192 9.38 -15.39 10.57
CA LEU A 192 9.45 -14.55 11.77
C LEU A 192 9.50 -15.43 13.03
N PRO A 193 10.50 -15.26 13.90
CA PRO A 193 10.61 -16.09 15.12
C PRO A 193 9.49 -15.76 16.12
N ASP A 194 9.19 -16.72 16.97
CA ASP A 194 8.27 -16.55 18.09
C ASP A 194 9.00 -16.99 19.39
N PRO A 195 9.25 -16.11 20.38
CA PRO A 195 8.88 -14.68 20.35
C PRO A 195 9.70 -13.87 19.33
N ALA A 196 9.04 -12.86 18.75
CA ALA A 196 9.72 -11.95 17.84
C ALA A 196 10.71 -11.06 18.59
N PRO A 197 11.89 -10.76 18.01
CA PRO A 197 12.90 -9.87 18.60
C PRO A 197 12.34 -8.49 18.91
N VAL A 198 12.84 -7.88 19.98
CA VAL A 198 12.49 -6.53 20.43
C VAL A 198 13.76 -5.68 20.48
N ARG A 199 13.66 -4.42 20.11
CA ARG A 199 14.76 -3.43 20.22
C ARG A 199 14.22 -2.03 20.54
N GLU A 200 15.11 -1.15 21.00
CA GLU A 200 14.82 0.29 21.00
C GLU A 200 15.11 0.90 19.63
N THR A 201 14.25 1.81 19.19
CA THR A 201 14.38 2.55 17.94
C THR A 201 14.15 4.03 18.20
N ASP A 202 15.06 4.88 17.68
CA ASP A 202 14.93 6.32 17.76
C ASP A 202 14.23 6.83 16.51
N PHE A 203 13.01 7.33 16.68
CA PHE A 203 12.20 7.95 15.63
C PHE A 203 12.33 9.47 15.64
N PRO A 204 12.06 10.15 14.52
CA PRO A 204 11.89 11.59 14.50
C PRO A 204 10.78 12.05 15.47
N ALA A 205 10.82 13.32 15.87
CA ALA A 205 9.70 13.92 16.60
C ALA A 205 8.39 13.74 15.81
N PRO A 206 7.26 13.51 16.48
CA PRO A 206 7.06 13.57 17.94
C PRO A 206 7.22 12.24 18.68
N PHE A 207 7.66 11.17 18.02
CA PHE A 207 7.70 9.83 18.62
C PHE A 207 8.89 9.61 19.55
N GLY A 208 10.09 10.09 19.17
CA GLY A 208 11.30 9.88 19.95
C GLY A 208 11.66 8.40 20.10
N ARG A 209 12.29 8.05 21.22
CA ARG A 209 12.73 6.68 21.48
C ARG A 209 11.56 5.78 21.85
N GLN A 210 11.42 4.66 21.14
CA GLN A 210 10.35 3.68 21.29
C GLN A 210 10.91 2.26 21.36
N GLU A 211 10.31 1.42 22.18
CA GLU A 211 10.47 -0.03 22.07
C GLU A 211 9.70 -0.53 20.84
N THR A 212 10.37 -1.31 19.98
CA THR A 212 9.82 -1.87 18.75
C THR A 212 10.02 -3.37 18.71
N VAL A 213 9.13 -4.06 18.03
CA VAL A 213 9.19 -5.50 17.77
C VAL A 213 9.38 -5.77 16.28
N LEU A 214 10.14 -6.79 15.94
CA LEU A 214 10.26 -7.25 14.55
C LEU A 214 8.88 -7.73 14.07
N LEU A 215 8.31 -7.02 13.13
CA LEU A 215 7.01 -7.29 12.55
C LEU A 215 7.00 -6.85 11.09
N THR A 216 6.99 -7.81 10.19
CA THR A 216 6.98 -7.56 8.76
C THR A 216 5.57 -7.67 8.19
N LEU A 217 5.27 -6.80 7.23
CA LEU A 217 4.06 -6.86 6.41
C LEU A 217 4.47 -6.99 4.93
N THR A 218 3.80 -6.32 4.03
CA THR A 218 4.01 -6.51 2.58
C THR A 218 5.30 -5.89 2.05
N GLU A 219 5.96 -4.99 2.79
CA GLU A 219 7.30 -4.49 2.47
C GLU A 219 8.33 -5.62 2.36
N ALA A 220 8.18 -6.69 3.15
CA ALA A 220 9.05 -7.87 3.08
C ALA A 220 8.86 -8.72 1.81
N VAL A 221 7.88 -8.38 0.98
CA VAL A 221 7.58 -9.05 -0.29
C VAL A 221 7.84 -8.12 -1.48
N VAL A 222 7.38 -6.87 -1.41
CA VAL A 222 7.51 -5.93 -2.54
C VAL A 222 8.94 -5.41 -2.69
N ILE A 223 9.64 -5.09 -1.61
CA ILE A 223 11.03 -4.59 -1.67
C ILE A 223 11.96 -5.62 -2.30
N PRO A 224 12.04 -6.89 -1.83
CA PRO A 224 12.97 -7.87 -2.40
C PRO A 224 12.55 -8.35 -3.81
N HIS A 225 11.37 -7.99 -4.28
CA HIS A 225 10.95 -8.30 -5.65
C HIS A 225 11.80 -7.55 -6.69
N HIS A 226 12.35 -6.38 -6.36
CA HIS A 226 13.12 -5.57 -7.30
C HIS A 226 14.45 -5.04 -6.73
N LEU A 227 14.65 -5.07 -5.43
CA LEU A 227 15.90 -4.69 -4.77
C LEU A 227 16.56 -5.93 -4.16
N ALA A 228 17.76 -6.27 -4.64
CA ALA A 228 18.52 -7.36 -4.04
C ALA A 228 19.01 -6.91 -2.65
N CYS A 229 18.53 -7.53 -1.57
CA CYS A 229 18.95 -7.18 -0.23
C CYS A 229 19.41 -8.40 0.57
N ARG A 230 20.51 -8.24 1.32
CA ARG A 230 21.01 -9.29 2.19
C ARG A 230 20.22 -9.39 3.49
N ASN A 231 19.75 -8.25 4.01
CA ASN A 231 18.92 -8.21 5.21
C ASN A 231 17.79 -7.20 4.99
N LEU A 232 16.56 -7.61 5.31
CA LEU A 232 15.38 -6.74 5.31
C LEU A 232 14.60 -7.00 6.59
N HIS A 233 14.57 -6.01 7.46
CA HIS A 233 13.84 -6.05 8.72
C HIS A 233 12.79 -4.92 8.76
N ALA A 234 11.61 -5.22 9.28
CA ALA A 234 10.61 -4.20 9.58
C ALA A 234 10.24 -4.27 11.06
N TRP A 235 10.13 -3.11 11.69
CA TRP A 235 9.94 -2.93 13.11
C TRP A 235 8.73 -2.04 13.36
N MET A 236 7.96 -2.36 14.38
CA MET A 236 6.80 -1.55 14.77
C MET A 236 6.83 -1.29 16.27
N ASN A 237 6.48 -0.07 16.70
CA ASN A 237 6.35 0.23 18.10
C ASN A 237 5.19 -0.53 18.75
N LEU A 238 5.24 -0.75 20.06
CA LEU A 238 4.35 -1.71 20.74
C LEU A 238 2.95 -1.15 21.01
N ALA A 239 2.78 0.17 21.15
CA ALA A 239 1.49 0.77 21.50
C ALA A 239 0.38 0.37 20.50
N PRO A 240 0.53 0.55 19.17
CA PRO A 240 -0.50 0.19 18.21
C PRO A 240 -0.80 -1.30 18.17
N LEU A 241 0.15 -2.16 18.53
CA LEU A 241 -0.07 -3.60 18.55
C LEU A 241 -0.92 -4.05 19.75
N ARG A 242 -0.87 -3.30 20.86
CA ARG A 242 -1.79 -3.53 21.99
C ARG A 242 -3.21 -3.16 21.59
N ASP A 243 -3.41 -2.00 20.95
CA ASP A 243 -4.71 -1.57 20.45
C ASP A 243 -5.30 -2.57 19.44
N LEU A 244 -4.47 -3.05 18.52
CA LEU A 244 -4.91 -4.04 17.52
C LEU A 244 -5.37 -5.36 18.14
N ARG A 245 -4.70 -5.80 19.23
CA ARG A 245 -5.04 -7.05 19.93
C ARG A 245 -6.24 -6.92 20.86
N ASP A 246 -6.52 -5.71 21.33
CA ASP A 246 -7.67 -5.46 22.22
C ASP A 246 -8.97 -5.40 21.39
N PRO A 247 -9.90 -6.37 21.59
CA PRO A 247 -11.18 -6.36 20.88
C PRO A 247 -12.06 -5.16 21.25
N ALA A 248 -11.80 -4.51 22.39
CA ALA A 248 -12.53 -3.32 22.84
C ALA A 248 -12.06 -2.02 22.15
N THR A 249 -10.92 -2.03 21.47
CA THR A 249 -10.44 -0.85 20.73
C THR A 249 -11.46 -0.46 19.66
N PRO A 250 -12.01 0.77 19.69
CA PRO A 250 -13.02 1.21 18.75
C PRO A 250 -12.42 1.40 17.33
N PRO A 251 -13.27 1.43 16.29
CA PRO A 251 -12.82 1.79 14.95
C PRO A 251 -12.31 3.24 14.90
N PRO A 252 -11.56 3.62 13.83
CA PRO A 252 -11.08 4.98 13.67
C PRO A 252 -12.25 5.96 13.55
N VAL A 253 -12.10 7.13 14.17
CA VAL A 253 -13.09 8.22 14.15
C VAL A 253 -12.47 9.42 13.45
N GLY A 254 -13.17 9.98 12.48
CA GLY A 254 -12.78 11.21 11.81
C GLY A 254 -12.83 12.40 12.77
N VAL A 255 -11.86 13.30 12.67
CA VAL A 255 -11.77 14.51 13.49
C VAL A 255 -12.13 15.78 12.72
N ASP A 256 -12.33 15.65 11.40
CA ASP A 256 -12.71 16.75 10.51
C ASP A 256 -13.65 16.25 9.39
N ASP A 257 -14.08 17.18 8.53
CA ASP A 257 -14.98 16.89 7.40
C ASP A 257 -14.38 15.95 6.35
N SER A 258 -13.05 15.74 6.33
CA SER A 258 -12.41 14.77 5.47
C SER A 258 -12.61 13.33 5.94
N GLY A 259 -13.04 13.13 7.18
CA GLY A 259 -13.18 11.84 7.84
C GLY A 259 -11.85 11.21 8.29
N ARG A 260 -10.73 11.94 8.19
CA ARG A 260 -9.43 11.50 8.68
C ARG A 260 -9.39 11.45 10.21
N SER A 261 -8.76 10.44 10.75
CA SER A 261 -8.49 10.34 12.18
C SER A 261 -7.29 11.18 12.59
N ALA A 262 -7.17 11.47 13.89
CA ALA A 262 -6.01 12.19 14.44
C ALA A 262 -4.76 11.32 14.57
N GLN A 263 -4.82 10.01 14.26
CA GLN A 263 -3.69 9.11 14.36
C GLN A 263 -2.48 9.66 13.61
N ARG A 264 -1.34 9.75 14.30
CA ARG A 264 -0.06 10.14 13.70
C ARG A 264 0.76 8.90 13.37
N PHE A 265 1.55 9.02 12.31
CA PHE A 265 2.51 8.00 11.92
C PHE A 265 3.87 8.59 11.54
N VAL A 266 4.88 7.76 11.65
CA VAL A 266 6.17 7.91 10.97
C VAL A 266 6.61 6.56 10.43
N ILE A 267 7.14 6.55 9.21
CA ILE A 267 7.96 5.47 8.64
C ILE A 267 9.36 6.01 8.49
N ASP A 268 10.34 5.31 9.04
CA ASP A 268 11.78 5.59 8.97
C ASP A 268 12.45 4.42 8.26
N VAL A 269 12.95 4.65 7.07
CA VAL A 269 13.66 3.64 6.27
C VAL A 269 15.13 3.99 6.21
N ARG A 270 15.97 3.04 6.62
CA ARG A 270 17.43 3.14 6.56
C ARG A 270 17.99 2.06 5.65
N VAL A 271 18.87 2.46 4.76
CA VAL A 271 19.54 1.56 3.83
C VAL A 271 21.05 1.60 4.05
N ARG A 272 21.72 0.47 3.85
CA ARG A 272 23.18 0.39 3.88
C ARG A 272 23.67 -0.45 2.70
N ARG A 273 24.67 0.08 2.00
CA ARG A 273 25.33 -0.54 0.87
C ARG A 273 26.83 -0.24 0.94
N GLY A 274 27.63 -1.20 1.40
CA GLY A 274 29.04 -0.97 1.71
C GLY A 274 29.20 0.10 2.79
N ARG A 275 29.84 1.21 2.39
CA ARG A 275 30.02 2.39 3.26
C ARG A 275 28.91 3.43 3.11
N HIS A 276 28.12 3.34 2.03
CA HIS A 276 27.02 4.25 1.81
C HIS A 276 25.85 3.91 2.73
N THR A 277 25.33 4.92 3.42
CA THR A 277 24.07 4.84 4.16
C THR A 277 23.11 5.90 3.64
N GLY A 278 21.85 5.54 3.56
CA GLY A 278 20.77 6.45 3.19
C GLY A 278 19.61 6.32 4.14
N ARG A 279 18.92 7.40 4.36
CA ARG A 279 17.71 7.43 5.18
C ARG A 279 16.60 8.20 4.48
N ALA A 280 15.41 7.65 4.49
CA ALA A 280 14.20 8.34 4.05
C ALA A 280 13.12 8.18 5.09
N THR A 281 12.44 9.27 5.43
CA THR A 281 11.34 9.26 6.38
C THR A 281 10.07 9.81 5.75
N ALA A 282 8.91 9.27 6.15
CA ALA A 282 7.63 9.85 5.84
C ALA A 282 6.80 9.96 7.13
N SER A 283 6.16 11.09 7.34
CA SER A 283 5.26 11.31 8.48
C SER A 283 3.95 11.96 8.05
N GLY A 284 2.90 11.74 8.82
CA GLY A 284 1.57 12.27 8.51
C GLY A 284 0.51 11.76 9.47
N HIS A 285 -0.73 11.80 9.00
CA HIS A 285 -1.90 11.40 9.78
C HIS A 285 -2.72 10.35 9.04
N ASP A 286 -3.29 9.40 9.80
CA ASP A 286 -4.23 8.37 9.37
C ASP A 286 -3.70 7.42 8.29
N ILE A 287 -3.23 6.25 8.73
CA ILE A 287 -2.66 5.21 7.86
C ILE A 287 -3.65 4.69 6.80
N TYR A 288 -4.95 4.81 7.03
CA TYR A 288 -5.97 4.42 6.07
C TYR A 288 -6.22 5.52 5.04
N ALA A 289 -6.36 6.77 5.52
CA ALA A 289 -6.63 7.91 4.64
C ALA A 289 -5.44 8.23 3.73
N VAL A 290 -4.19 8.10 4.21
CA VAL A 290 -2.98 8.34 3.41
C VAL A 290 -2.82 7.32 2.27
N THR A 291 -3.46 6.15 2.39
CA THR A 291 -3.44 5.12 1.34
C THR A 291 -4.17 5.58 0.07
N ALA A 292 -5.19 6.43 0.19
CA ALA A 292 -5.94 6.92 -0.98
C ALA A 292 -5.08 7.78 -1.93
N PRO A 293 -4.37 8.83 -1.49
CA PRO A 293 -3.48 9.58 -2.37
C PRO A 293 -2.31 8.74 -2.92
N LEU A 294 -1.77 7.77 -2.17
CA LEU A 294 -0.79 6.80 -2.69
C LEU A 294 -1.36 6.03 -3.89
N LEU A 295 -2.51 5.41 -3.70
CA LEU A 295 -3.15 4.56 -4.72
C LEU A 295 -3.57 5.35 -5.96
N VAL A 296 -4.16 6.54 -5.77
CA VAL A 296 -4.65 7.37 -6.89
C VAL A 296 -3.50 8.08 -7.61
N GLU A 297 -2.39 8.43 -6.92
CA GLU A 297 -1.17 8.92 -7.58
C GLU A 297 -0.57 7.84 -8.48
N ALA A 298 -0.47 6.59 -8.00
CA ALA A 298 0.00 5.47 -8.81
C ALA A 298 -0.87 5.26 -10.05
N LEU A 299 -2.19 5.26 -9.89
CA LEU A 299 -3.16 5.19 -10.99
C LEU A 299 -2.92 6.33 -12.01
N GLN A 300 -2.82 7.58 -11.54
CA GLN A 300 -2.61 8.74 -12.41
C GLN A 300 -1.33 8.56 -13.24
N ARG A 301 -0.23 8.12 -12.62
CA ARG A 301 1.04 7.88 -13.30
C ARG A 301 0.95 6.78 -14.35
N ILE A 302 0.23 5.71 -14.08
CA ILE A 302 0.00 4.64 -15.05
C ILE A 302 -0.76 5.18 -16.26
N LEU A 303 -1.86 5.91 -16.05
CA LEU A 303 -2.68 6.46 -17.13
C LEU A 303 -1.98 7.56 -17.93
N ASP A 304 -1.07 8.29 -17.31
CA ASP A 304 -0.22 9.32 -17.95
C ASP A 304 1.02 8.73 -18.65
N GLY A 305 1.21 7.40 -18.61
CA GLY A 305 2.39 6.75 -19.19
C GLY A 305 3.70 6.99 -18.45
N ARG A 306 3.64 7.38 -17.16
CA ARG A 306 4.80 7.62 -16.28
C ARG A 306 5.18 6.40 -15.43
N VAL A 307 4.70 5.22 -15.80
CA VAL A 307 5.11 3.95 -15.20
C VAL A 307 6.37 3.43 -15.88
N LEU A 308 7.30 2.86 -15.12
CA LEU A 308 8.61 2.41 -15.63
C LEU A 308 8.60 1.03 -16.29
N GLY A 309 7.44 0.38 -16.42
CA GLY A 309 7.32 -0.93 -17.02
C GLY A 309 5.89 -1.37 -17.26
N CYS A 310 5.70 -2.62 -17.65
CA CYS A 310 4.40 -3.28 -17.80
C CYS A 310 4.44 -4.67 -17.12
N GLY A 311 3.28 -5.26 -16.88
CA GLY A 311 3.18 -6.51 -16.12
C GLY A 311 2.92 -6.23 -14.65
N VAL A 312 3.34 -7.15 -13.76
CA VAL A 312 3.24 -6.95 -12.32
C VAL A 312 4.51 -6.29 -11.80
N LEU A 313 4.36 -5.15 -11.14
CA LEU A 313 5.47 -4.34 -10.64
C LEU A 313 5.28 -4.05 -9.15
N ALA A 314 6.37 -4.13 -8.37
CA ALA A 314 6.37 -3.60 -7.02
C ALA A 314 6.25 -2.07 -7.06
N PRO A 315 5.70 -1.42 -6.01
CA PRO A 315 5.52 0.04 -5.98
C PRO A 315 6.78 0.85 -6.29
N GLY A 316 7.90 0.53 -5.65
CA GLY A 316 9.19 1.20 -5.88
C GLY A 316 9.81 0.89 -7.25
N GLN A 317 9.46 -0.24 -7.85
CA GLN A 317 9.87 -0.61 -9.22
C GLN A 317 9.05 0.14 -10.28
N ALA A 318 7.78 0.40 -9.98
CA ALA A 318 6.83 0.94 -10.96
C ALA A 318 7.05 2.42 -11.27
N PHE A 319 7.64 3.19 -10.35
CA PHE A 319 7.66 4.65 -10.44
C PHE A 319 9.03 5.23 -10.08
N ASP A 320 9.31 6.46 -10.57
CA ASP A 320 10.35 7.29 -9.98
C ASP A 320 9.97 7.61 -8.53
N ALA A 321 10.69 6.99 -7.60
CA ALA A 321 10.33 7.02 -6.19
C ALA A 321 10.44 8.42 -5.58
N ARG A 322 11.47 9.21 -5.93
CA ARG A 322 11.63 10.57 -5.40
C ARG A 322 10.55 11.52 -5.91
N ASP A 323 10.27 11.48 -7.21
CA ASP A 323 9.20 12.28 -7.82
C ASP A 323 7.82 11.86 -7.30
N PHE A 324 7.61 10.55 -7.09
CA PHE A 324 6.36 10.05 -6.50
C PHE A 324 6.16 10.56 -5.07
N LEU A 325 7.17 10.43 -4.21
CA LEU A 325 7.11 10.86 -2.82
C LEU A 325 6.91 12.37 -2.69
N ALA A 326 7.52 13.17 -3.57
CA ALA A 326 7.31 14.61 -3.60
C ALA A 326 5.85 15.00 -3.88
N ALA A 327 5.15 14.23 -4.73
CA ALA A 327 3.73 14.47 -5.03
C ALA A 327 2.80 14.26 -3.81
N LEU A 328 3.22 13.48 -2.82
CA LEU A 328 2.43 13.23 -1.62
C LEU A 328 2.37 14.42 -0.64
N ALA A 329 3.22 15.42 -0.82
CA ALA A 329 3.18 16.65 -0.01
C ALA A 329 1.81 17.33 -0.05
N ALA A 330 1.13 17.30 -1.21
CA ALA A 330 -0.22 17.85 -1.37
C ALA A 330 -1.28 17.10 -0.53
N ALA A 331 -0.97 15.87 -0.10
CA ALA A 331 -1.82 15.07 0.78
C ALA A 331 -1.45 15.18 2.27
N GLY A 332 -0.52 16.07 2.62
CA GLY A 332 -0.05 16.29 4.00
C GLY A 332 0.96 15.24 4.48
N VAL A 333 1.63 14.53 3.56
CA VAL A 333 2.75 13.65 3.90
C VAL A 333 4.03 14.46 3.85
N VAL A 334 4.76 14.48 4.95
CA VAL A 334 6.07 15.12 5.03
C VAL A 334 7.14 14.06 4.80
N VAL A 335 7.93 14.23 3.73
CA VAL A 335 9.02 13.32 3.39
C VAL A 335 10.34 14.04 3.59
N ALA A 336 11.32 13.37 4.21
CA ALA A 336 12.68 13.86 4.37
C ALA A 336 13.70 12.79 3.96
N PHE A 337 14.81 13.23 3.41
CA PHE A 337 15.95 12.40 3.00
C PHE A 337 17.20 12.87 3.72
N GLU A 338 17.97 11.92 4.25
CA GLU A 338 19.29 12.15 4.81
C GLU A 338 20.25 11.19 4.09
N ALA A 339 21.32 11.72 3.49
CA ALA A 339 22.47 10.93 3.06
C ALA A 339 23.60 11.21 4.04
N ASP A 340 24.42 10.19 4.34
CA ASP A 340 25.67 10.47 5.08
C ASP A 340 26.57 11.37 4.20
N GLU A 341 26.91 12.52 4.73
CA GLU A 341 28.07 13.23 4.25
C GLU A 341 29.27 12.30 4.41
N GLU A 342 29.97 11.98 3.32
CA GLU A 342 31.29 11.34 3.43
C GLU A 342 32.11 12.18 4.41
N LYS A 343 32.33 11.67 5.63
CA LYS A 343 33.36 12.22 6.49
C LYS A 343 34.67 11.94 5.74
N GLU A 344 35.10 12.93 4.97
CA GLU A 344 36.51 13.02 4.56
C GLU A 344 37.35 12.87 5.83
N MET A 345 37.93 11.69 6.00
CA MET A 345 38.96 11.50 7.00
C MET A 345 40.22 12.18 6.45
N ALA A 346 40.43 13.44 6.93
CA ALA A 346 41.69 14.12 6.85
C ALA A 346 42.82 13.33 7.60
#